data_5d13635f6dbcb3486a12fdb47c7cc83b
#
_entry.id   5d13635f6dbcb3486a12fdb47c7cc83b
#
_cell.length_a   1.000
_cell.length_b   1.000
_cell.length_c   1.000
_cell.angle_alpha   90.00
_cell.angle_beta   90.00
_cell.angle_gamma   90.00
#
_symmetry.space_group_name_H-M   'P 1'
#
loop_
_entity.id
_entity.type
_entity.pdbx_description
1 polymer ?
#
loop_
_entity_poly.entity_id
_entity_poly.type
_entity_poly.pdbx_seq_one_letter_code
_entity_poly.pdbx_strand_id
1 'polypeptide(L)'
;DLGAHQIDIFNWFLDAKPISVQASGGVDYYKNHEWHDNVMVIYEFKTPAGMVRAFYQVLTTTSAGGGFFEYFMGDEGCMKISEIPRLTKIYREARAPEWEGWVERNIIKQSAAAKKSEDEEVKVDVRESAALVEYLLPIELKKKIHQPHLENFFEAVRMYGSDKKKAKAHLNCPGETAFETAVTILRVNEAIEARKTLQFADADFKV
;
A
#
# COMPACT_ATOMS: atom_id res chain seq x y z
N ASP A 1 -3.21 -12.59 -7.48
CA ASP A 1 -1.78 -12.55 -7.82
C ASP A 1 -1.26 -11.11 -7.73
N LEU A 2 -1.66 -10.20 -8.60
CA LEU A 2 -1.22 -8.79 -8.58
C LEU A 2 -1.50 -8.08 -7.25
N GLY A 3 -2.65 -8.31 -6.64
CA GLY A 3 -3.02 -7.73 -5.34
C GLY A 3 -2.10 -8.07 -4.18
N ALA A 4 -1.24 -9.08 -4.36
CA ALA A 4 -0.28 -9.47 -3.33
C ALA A 4 0.65 -8.31 -2.95
N HIS A 5 1.13 -7.56 -3.93
CA HIS A 5 2.03 -6.44 -3.71
C HIS A 5 1.37 -5.32 -2.90
N GLN A 6 0.14 -4.94 -3.26
CA GLN A 6 -0.59 -3.86 -2.60
C GLN A 6 -1.00 -4.25 -1.17
N ILE A 7 -1.41 -5.49 -0.98
CA ILE A 7 -1.80 -6.00 0.34
C ILE A 7 -0.58 -6.15 1.26
N ASP A 8 0.57 -6.57 0.70
CA ASP A 8 1.83 -6.62 1.44
C ASP A 8 2.26 -5.23 1.94
N ILE A 9 2.09 -4.20 1.11
CA ILE A 9 2.36 -2.81 1.50
C ILE A 9 1.47 -2.37 2.66
N PHE A 10 0.19 -2.80 2.72
CA PHE A 10 -0.67 -2.51 3.87
C PHE A 10 -0.11 -3.13 5.15
N ASN A 11 0.21 -4.42 5.13
CA ASN A 11 0.79 -5.11 6.29
C ASN A 11 2.11 -4.46 6.73
N TRP A 12 2.97 -4.11 5.78
CA TRP A 12 4.27 -3.51 6.04
C TRP A 12 4.16 -2.10 6.62
N PHE A 13 3.38 -1.22 6.01
CA PHE A 13 3.28 0.19 6.44
C PHE A 13 2.48 0.36 7.72
N LEU A 14 1.50 -0.49 7.96
CA LEU A 14 0.70 -0.48 9.19
C LEU A 14 1.39 -1.22 10.35
N ASP A 15 2.43 -2.01 10.06
CA ASP A 15 3.08 -2.93 11.02
C ASP A 15 2.03 -3.72 11.81
N ALA A 16 1.05 -4.26 11.10
CA ALA A 16 -0.11 -4.94 11.66
C ALA A 16 -0.63 -6.02 10.72
N LYS A 17 -1.30 -7.02 11.31
CA LYS A 17 -2.07 -8.03 10.59
C LYS A 17 -3.55 -7.62 10.56
N PRO A 18 -4.29 -7.95 9.50
CA PRO A 18 -5.71 -7.68 9.47
C PRO A 18 -6.44 -8.52 10.53
N ILE A 19 -7.51 -7.95 11.07
CA ILE A 19 -8.41 -8.63 12.01
C ILE A 19 -9.67 -9.14 11.34
N SER A 20 -10.06 -8.53 10.21
CA SER A 20 -11.21 -8.98 9.41
C SER A 20 -11.01 -8.68 7.93
N VAL A 21 -11.75 -9.44 7.10
CA VAL A 21 -11.85 -9.21 5.66
C VAL A 21 -13.29 -9.40 5.20
N GLN A 22 -13.73 -8.48 4.35
CA GLN A 22 -14.97 -8.57 3.58
C GLN A 22 -14.65 -8.39 2.12
N ALA A 23 -15.20 -9.23 1.25
CA ALA A 23 -14.92 -9.17 -0.17
C ALA A 23 -16.15 -9.51 -1.03
N SER A 24 -16.14 -8.93 -2.22
CA SER A 24 -17.06 -9.28 -3.32
C SER A 24 -16.25 -9.37 -4.60
N GLY A 25 -16.57 -10.32 -5.45
CA GLY A 25 -15.89 -10.54 -6.73
C GLY A 25 -16.45 -11.74 -7.46
N GLY A 26 -15.96 -11.96 -8.66
CA GLY A 26 -16.44 -13.04 -9.49
C GLY A 26 -15.65 -13.25 -10.77
N VAL A 27 -16.13 -14.24 -11.54
CA VAL A 27 -15.70 -14.51 -12.92
C VAL A 27 -16.82 -14.04 -13.84
N ASP A 28 -16.84 -12.73 -14.08
CA ASP A 28 -17.96 -12.07 -14.76
C ASP A 28 -17.70 -11.81 -16.23
N TYR A 29 -16.47 -11.60 -16.61
CA TYR A 29 -16.05 -11.34 -17.98
C TYR A 29 -15.34 -12.53 -18.62
N TYR A 30 -14.28 -13.05 -18.00
CA TYR A 30 -13.50 -14.19 -18.52
C TYR A 30 -14.11 -15.54 -18.11
N LYS A 31 -15.26 -15.89 -18.65
CA LYS A 31 -16.10 -17.05 -18.27
C LYS A 31 -15.41 -18.40 -18.27
N ASN A 32 -14.28 -18.54 -18.98
CA ASN A 32 -13.51 -19.78 -19.13
C ASN A 32 -12.26 -19.83 -18.24
N HIS A 33 -12.10 -18.86 -17.31
CA HIS A 33 -10.99 -18.83 -16.37
C HIS A 33 -11.45 -19.27 -14.98
N GLU A 34 -10.53 -19.79 -14.20
CA GLU A 34 -10.78 -20.21 -12.82
C GLU A 34 -10.64 -19.06 -11.82
N TRP A 35 -9.94 -17.98 -12.23
CA TRP A 35 -9.60 -16.86 -11.36
C TRP A 35 -10.62 -15.74 -11.46
N HIS A 36 -10.88 -15.08 -10.34
CA HIS A 36 -11.71 -13.88 -10.31
C HIS A 36 -11.11 -12.80 -11.21
N ASP A 37 -11.92 -12.22 -12.08
CA ASP A 37 -11.54 -11.12 -12.96
C ASP A 37 -11.89 -9.74 -12.39
N ASN A 38 -12.64 -9.72 -11.32
CA ASN A 38 -12.93 -8.55 -10.53
C ASN A 38 -13.02 -8.90 -9.04
N VAL A 39 -12.44 -8.07 -8.20
CA VAL A 39 -12.47 -8.23 -6.74
C VAL A 39 -12.46 -6.86 -6.07
N MET A 40 -13.31 -6.69 -5.06
CA MET A 40 -13.34 -5.54 -4.15
C MET A 40 -13.22 -6.07 -2.73
N VAL A 41 -12.29 -5.53 -1.97
CA VAL A 41 -11.95 -6.03 -0.63
C VAL A 41 -11.88 -4.88 0.35
N ILE A 42 -12.38 -5.11 1.56
CA ILE A 42 -12.17 -4.24 2.71
C ILE A 42 -11.53 -5.09 3.81
N TYR A 43 -10.38 -4.66 4.28
CA TYR A 43 -9.74 -5.18 5.48
C TYR A 43 -9.88 -4.21 6.64
N GLU A 44 -9.93 -4.73 7.85
CA GLU A 44 -9.78 -3.94 9.06
C GLU A 44 -8.50 -4.34 9.79
N PHE A 45 -7.75 -3.34 10.23
CA PHE A 45 -6.52 -3.48 11.01
C PHE A 45 -6.68 -2.76 12.32
N LYS A 46 -6.17 -3.36 13.39
CA LYS A 46 -6.03 -2.70 14.68
C LYS A 46 -4.58 -2.27 14.85
N THR A 47 -4.35 -0.97 14.87
CA THR A 47 -3.02 -0.38 15.03
C THR A 47 -2.92 0.42 16.34
N PRO A 48 -1.71 0.80 16.78
CA PRO A 48 -1.56 1.71 17.92
C PRO A 48 -2.27 3.05 17.76
N ALA A 49 -2.41 3.54 16.50
CA ALA A 49 -3.14 4.77 16.18
C ALA A 49 -4.66 4.58 16.14
N GLY A 50 -5.16 3.35 16.22
CA GLY A 50 -6.59 3.04 16.17
C GLY A 50 -6.96 2.06 15.07
N MET A 51 -8.24 2.07 14.70
CA MET A 51 -8.76 1.22 13.62
C MET A 51 -8.45 1.82 12.26
N VAL A 52 -7.84 1.01 11.39
CA VAL A 52 -7.57 1.36 9.99
C VAL A 52 -8.40 0.46 9.09
N ARG A 53 -8.98 1.02 8.04
CA ARG A 53 -9.67 0.29 6.98
C ARG A 53 -8.90 0.43 5.68
N ALA A 54 -8.49 -0.70 5.12
CA ALA A 54 -7.82 -0.78 3.84
C ALA A 54 -8.79 -1.30 2.78
N PHE A 55 -8.92 -0.54 1.70
CA PHE A 55 -9.69 -0.93 0.53
C PHE A 55 -8.74 -1.32 -0.59
N TYR A 56 -9.02 -2.47 -1.22
CA TYR A 56 -8.32 -2.93 -2.41
C TYR A 56 -9.32 -3.26 -3.51
N GLN A 57 -9.00 -2.85 -4.72
CA GLN A 57 -9.79 -3.16 -5.90
C GLN A 57 -8.90 -3.62 -7.04
N VAL A 58 -9.31 -4.68 -7.71
CA VAL A 58 -8.78 -5.09 -9.00
C VAL A 58 -9.93 -5.30 -9.98
N LEU A 59 -9.73 -4.82 -11.20
CA LEU A 59 -10.63 -5.01 -12.32
C LEU A 59 -9.78 -5.22 -13.57
N THR A 60 -9.78 -6.43 -14.11
CA THR A 60 -8.86 -6.82 -15.19
C THR A 60 -9.33 -6.38 -16.58
N THR A 61 -10.54 -5.86 -16.69
CA THR A 61 -11.21 -5.56 -17.97
C THR A 61 -11.16 -4.10 -18.37
N THR A 62 -10.64 -3.21 -17.52
CA THR A 62 -10.58 -1.77 -17.79
C THR A 62 -9.20 -1.19 -17.50
N SER A 63 -8.80 -0.24 -18.32
CA SER A 63 -7.57 0.55 -18.15
C SER A 63 -7.83 2.00 -17.77
N ALA A 64 -9.07 2.47 -17.87
CA ALA A 64 -9.43 3.83 -17.47
C ALA A 64 -9.35 3.96 -15.94
N GLY A 65 -8.59 4.93 -15.44
CA GLY A 65 -8.33 5.12 -14.01
C GLY A 65 -7.42 4.06 -13.40
N GLY A 66 -6.83 3.19 -14.24
CA GLY A 66 -5.92 2.15 -13.81
C GLY A 66 -4.57 2.69 -13.34
N GLY A 67 -3.78 1.80 -12.82
CA GLY A 67 -2.44 2.05 -12.30
C GLY A 67 -2.23 1.27 -11.01
N PHE A 68 -0.96 1.16 -10.61
CA PHE A 68 -0.59 0.49 -9.37
C PHE A 68 -0.24 1.56 -8.36
N PHE A 69 -1.07 1.72 -7.36
CA PHE A 69 -0.87 2.69 -6.30
C PHE A 69 -1.69 2.34 -5.07
N GLU A 70 -1.20 2.75 -3.93
CA GLU A 70 -1.85 2.68 -2.64
C GLU A 70 -2.11 4.10 -2.11
N TYR A 71 -3.24 4.29 -1.43
CA TYR A 71 -3.53 5.49 -0.66
C TYR A 71 -3.50 5.16 0.83
N PHE A 72 -2.76 6.00 1.57
CA PHE A 72 -2.81 6.05 3.03
C PHE A 72 -3.40 7.40 3.42
N MET A 73 -4.59 7.38 3.98
CA MET A 73 -5.36 8.58 4.33
C MET A 73 -5.49 8.69 5.84
N GLY A 74 -5.05 9.80 6.38
CA GLY A 74 -5.17 10.18 7.78
C GLY A 74 -5.80 11.55 7.93
N ASP A 75 -5.94 12.01 9.16
CA ASP A 75 -6.52 13.30 9.52
C ASP A 75 -5.58 14.49 9.27
N GLU A 76 -4.28 14.24 9.19
CA GLU A 76 -3.28 15.28 8.90
C GLU A 76 -2.79 15.28 7.46
N GLY A 77 -3.01 14.19 6.71
CA GLY A 77 -2.56 14.10 5.33
C GLY A 77 -2.90 12.79 4.65
N CYS A 78 -2.58 12.75 3.36
CA CYS A 78 -2.76 11.60 2.51
C CYS A 78 -1.47 11.35 1.72
N MET A 79 -1.06 10.09 1.64
CA MET A 79 0.03 9.64 0.79
C MET A 79 -0.50 8.73 -0.31
N LYS A 80 -0.24 9.08 -1.57
CA LYS A 80 -0.32 8.17 -2.69
C LYS A 80 1.08 7.64 -2.96
N ILE A 81 1.28 6.33 -2.86
CA ILE A 81 2.55 5.67 -3.20
C ILE A 81 2.36 4.78 -4.43
N SER A 82 3.37 4.68 -5.26
CA SER A 82 3.37 3.86 -6.47
C SER A 82 4.78 3.37 -6.77
N GLU A 83 4.88 2.23 -7.41
CA GLU A 83 6.13 1.74 -8.03
C GLU A 83 6.70 2.72 -9.07
N ILE A 84 5.86 3.61 -9.58
CA ILE A 84 6.26 4.69 -10.50
C ILE A 84 6.48 5.96 -9.67
N PRO A 85 7.73 6.40 -9.41
CA PRO A 85 8.04 7.50 -8.48
C PRO A 85 7.30 8.81 -8.79
N ARG A 86 7.10 9.14 -10.08
CA ARG A 86 6.38 10.36 -10.50
C ARG A 86 4.89 10.36 -10.10
N LEU A 87 4.31 9.22 -9.77
CA LEU A 87 2.94 9.08 -9.29
C LEU A 87 2.83 9.09 -7.77
N THR A 88 3.97 9.00 -7.06
CA THR A 88 4.03 9.08 -5.60
C THR A 88 3.92 10.54 -5.17
N LYS A 89 2.93 10.83 -4.32
CA LYS A 89 2.61 12.18 -3.86
C LYS A 89 2.14 12.13 -2.41
N ILE A 90 2.38 13.22 -1.71
CA ILE A 90 1.89 13.41 -0.35
C ILE A 90 1.12 14.74 -0.32
N TYR A 91 -0.02 14.73 0.34
CA TYR A 91 -0.87 15.90 0.49
C TYR A 91 -1.05 16.17 1.98
N ARG A 92 -0.83 17.42 2.39
CA ARG A 92 -1.12 17.86 3.74
C ARG A 92 -2.56 18.36 3.79
N GLU A 93 -3.31 17.92 4.79
CA GLU A 93 -4.64 18.44 5.05
C GLU A 93 -4.58 19.90 5.51
N ALA A 94 -5.58 20.68 5.15
CA ALA A 94 -5.61 22.12 5.43
C ALA A 94 -5.55 22.46 6.94
N ARG A 95 -6.00 21.54 7.81
CA ARG A 95 -6.01 21.69 9.27
C ARG A 95 -4.80 21.07 9.97
N ALA A 96 -3.95 20.38 9.21
CA ALA A 96 -2.77 19.73 9.76
C ALA A 96 -1.72 20.78 10.17
N PRO A 97 -0.86 20.46 11.14
CA PRO A 97 0.31 21.27 11.44
C PRO A 97 1.18 21.48 10.20
N GLU A 98 1.99 22.54 10.21
CA GLU A 98 2.96 22.76 9.12
C GLU A 98 4.06 21.70 9.15
N TRP A 99 4.50 21.28 7.95
CA TRP A 99 5.49 20.21 7.77
C TRP A 99 6.89 20.74 7.40
N GLU A 100 7.18 22.00 7.74
CA GLU A 100 8.47 22.65 7.45
C GLU A 100 9.67 21.82 7.95
N GLY A 101 9.58 21.28 9.17
CA GLY A 101 10.66 20.43 9.71
C GLY A 101 10.89 19.14 8.94
N TRP A 102 9.92 18.63 8.18
CA TRP A 102 10.13 17.48 7.28
C TRP A 102 10.77 17.93 5.97
N VAL A 103 10.43 19.13 5.50
CA VAL A 103 11.05 19.72 4.30
C VAL A 103 12.53 20.06 4.57
N GLU A 104 12.84 20.68 5.71
CA GLU A 104 14.20 21.02 6.13
C GLU A 104 15.09 19.78 6.25
N ARG A 105 14.55 18.68 6.78
CA ARG A 105 15.25 17.38 6.86
C ARG A 105 15.29 16.62 5.53
N ASN A 106 14.77 17.19 4.45
CA ASN A 106 14.68 16.57 3.12
C ASN A 106 13.96 15.21 3.12
N ILE A 107 13.00 15.02 4.02
CA ILE A 107 12.11 13.84 4.04
C ILE A 107 11.07 13.98 2.95
N ILE A 108 10.53 15.19 2.75
CA ILE A 108 9.62 15.56 1.68
C ILE A 108 10.11 16.83 0.99
N LYS A 109 9.66 17.06 -0.23
CA LYS A 109 9.92 18.30 -0.99
C LYS A 109 8.60 18.90 -1.43
N GLN A 110 8.40 20.18 -1.21
CA GLN A 110 7.21 20.88 -1.70
C GLN A 110 7.18 20.86 -3.23
N SER A 111 6.06 20.50 -3.80
CA SER A 111 5.86 20.49 -5.25
C SER A 111 5.80 21.91 -5.80
N ALA A 112 6.30 22.11 -7.02
CA ALA A 112 6.18 23.40 -7.71
C ALA A 112 4.71 23.79 -8.01
N ALA A 113 3.81 22.80 -8.07
CA ALA A 113 2.37 23.05 -8.23
C ALA A 113 1.75 23.64 -6.94
N ALA A 114 2.27 23.30 -5.77
CA ALA A 114 1.79 23.82 -4.49
C ALA A 114 2.03 25.33 -4.33
N LYS A 115 3.15 25.84 -4.87
CA LYS A 115 3.48 27.27 -4.83
C LYS A 115 2.52 28.16 -5.62
N LYS A 116 1.81 27.60 -6.60
CA LYS A 116 0.80 28.35 -7.38
C LYS A 116 -0.54 28.48 -6.66
N SER A 117 -0.88 27.55 -5.77
CA SER A 117 -2.16 27.59 -5.04
C SER A 117 -2.15 28.54 -3.83
N GLU A 118 -0.98 28.92 -3.33
CA GLU A 118 -0.86 29.89 -2.25
C GLU A 118 -1.05 31.36 -2.72
N ASP A 119 -0.81 31.64 -4.01
CA ASP A 119 -0.90 32.97 -4.61
C ASP A 119 -2.26 33.28 -5.29
N GLU A 120 -3.13 32.30 -5.45
CA GLU A 120 -4.47 32.49 -6.03
C GLU A 120 -5.50 32.64 -4.91
N GLU A 121 -6.26 33.77 -4.90
CA GLU A 121 -7.48 33.89 -4.08
C GLU A 121 -8.41 32.72 -4.38
N VAL A 122 -8.45 31.75 -3.46
CA VAL A 122 -9.28 30.57 -3.58
C VAL A 122 -10.74 30.99 -3.51
N LYS A 123 -11.42 31.06 -4.65
CA LYS A 123 -12.89 31.09 -4.67
C LYS A 123 -13.37 29.73 -4.13
N VAL A 124 -13.71 29.70 -2.86
CA VAL A 124 -14.23 28.49 -2.22
C VAL A 124 -15.63 28.23 -2.76
N ASP A 125 -15.75 27.38 -3.78
CA ASP A 125 -17.02 26.72 -4.05
C ASP A 125 -17.22 25.63 -3.00
N VAL A 126 -18.31 25.71 -2.24
CA VAL A 126 -18.64 24.72 -1.19
C VAL A 126 -18.78 23.28 -1.71
N ARG A 127 -18.82 23.11 -3.03
CA ARG A 127 -18.86 21.81 -3.70
C ARG A 127 -17.48 21.28 -4.09
N GLU A 128 -16.44 22.08 -3.98
CA GLU A 128 -15.06 21.70 -4.28
C GLU A 128 -14.24 21.66 -3.00
N SER A 129 -13.44 20.61 -2.84
CA SER A 129 -12.44 20.56 -1.78
C SER A 129 -11.36 21.59 -2.05
N ALA A 130 -10.90 22.29 -1.01
CA ALA A 130 -9.76 23.17 -1.12
C ALA A 130 -8.54 22.43 -1.71
N ALA A 131 -7.77 23.11 -2.57
CA ALA A 131 -6.55 22.55 -3.10
C ALA A 131 -5.58 22.25 -1.94
N LEU A 132 -5.17 20.99 -1.83
CA LEU A 132 -4.23 20.57 -0.80
C LEU A 132 -2.79 20.88 -1.21
N VAL A 133 -1.95 21.19 -0.23
CA VAL A 133 -0.52 21.38 -0.46
C VAL A 133 0.11 20.04 -0.82
N GLU A 134 0.70 19.96 -2.02
CA GLU A 134 1.33 18.76 -2.54
C GLU A 134 2.82 18.72 -2.22
N TYR A 135 3.28 17.58 -1.74
CA TYR A 135 4.68 17.27 -1.52
C TYR A 135 5.08 16.02 -2.31
N LEU A 136 6.37 15.90 -2.57
CA LEU A 136 7.00 14.77 -3.24
C LEU A 136 7.98 14.08 -2.29
N LEU A 137 8.09 12.77 -2.39
CA LEU A 137 9.20 12.05 -1.78
C LEU A 137 10.47 12.27 -2.62
N PRO A 138 11.63 12.57 -2.01
CA PRO A 138 12.88 12.72 -2.72
C PRO A 138 13.49 11.35 -3.09
N ILE A 139 12.74 10.55 -3.86
CA ILE A 139 13.14 9.20 -4.26
C ILE A 139 14.10 9.30 -5.44
N GLU A 140 15.32 8.79 -5.26
CA GLU A 140 16.30 8.60 -6.32
C GLU A 140 16.49 7.12 -6.62
N LEU A 141 16.04 6.67 -7.78
CA LEU A 141 16.29 5.31 -8.26
C LEU A 141 17.68 5.23 -8.87
N LYS A 142 18.67 4.85 -8.06
CA LYS A 142 20.09 4.71 -8.50
C LYS A 142 20.36 3.41 -9.26
N LYS A 143 19.44 2.45 -9.17
CA LYS A 143 19.54 1.10 -9.74
C LYS A 143 18.27 0.76 -10.52
N LYS A 144 18.34 -0.25 -11.39
CA LYS A 144 17.17 -0.81 -12.05
C LYS A 144 16.20 -1.36 -11.00
N ILE A 145 14.89 -1.26 -11.25
CA ILE A 145 13.83 -1.57 -10.29
C ILE A 145 14.01 -2.94 -9.60
N HIS A 146 14.37 -3.98 -10.36
CA HIS A 146 14.53 -5.33 -9.80
C HIS A 146 15.88 -5.59 -9.14
N GLN A 147 16.87 -4.76 -9.36
CA GLN A 147 18.24 -5.01 -8.91
C GLN A 147 18.39 -5.06 -7.38
N PRO A 148 17.80 -4.12 -6.59
CA PRO A 148 17.90 -4.19 -5.13
C PRO A 148 17.32 -5.47 -4.54
N HIS A 149 16.22 -5.95 -5.10
CA HIS A 149 15.58 -7.19 -4.68
C HIS A 149 16.48 -8.40 -4.92
N LEU A 150 17.05 -8.53 -6.13
CA LEU A 150 17.97 -9.61 -6.47
C LEU A 150 19.25 -9.56 -5.63
N GLU A 151 19.80 -8.36 -5.40
CA GLU A 151 20.98 -8.18 -4.55
C GLU A 151 20.72 -8.66 -3.13
N ASN A 152 19.61 -8.24 -2.50
CA ASN A 152 19.22 -8.66 -1.17
C ASN A 152 19.10 -10.19 -1.06
N PHE A 153 18.46 -10.83 -2.03
CA PHE A 153 18.33 -12.28 -2.06
C PHE A 153 19.70 -12.97 -2.20
N PHE A 154 20.53 -12.59 -3.17
CA PHE A 154 21.82 -13.23 -3.38
C PHE A 154 22.82 -12.96 -2.25
N GLU A 155 22.75 -11.82 -1.59
CA GLU A 155 23.55 -11.54 -0.38
C GLU A 155 23.15 -12.47 0.76
N ALA A 156 21.84 -12.68 1.00
CA ALA A 156 21.36 -13.64 1.97
C ALA A 156 21.82 -15.07 1.64
N VAL A 157 21.77 -15.49 0.37
CA VAL A 157 22.27 -16.80 -0.09
C VAL A 157 23.76 -16.97 0.22
N ARG A 158 24.59 -15.96 -0.01
CA ARG A 158 26.02 -16.00 0.31
C ARG A 158 26.28 -16.11 1.81
N MET A 159 25.47 -15.44 2.62
CA MET A 159 25.56 -15.51 4.09
C MET A 159 25.12 -16.85 4.66
N TYR A 160 24.19 -17.53 3.99
CA TYR A 160 23.53 -18.75 4.50
C TYR A 160 24.51 -19.87 4.84
N GLY A 161 25.57 -20.01 4.06
CA GLY A 161 26.61 -21.03 4.30
C GLY A 161 27.41 -20.82 5.57
N SER A 162 27.55 -19.59 6.04
CA SER A 162 28.32 -19.22 7.24
C SER A 162 27.43 -18.91 8.46
N ASP A 163 26.30 -18.25 8.26
CA ASP A 163 25.37 -17.84 9.32
C ASP A 163 23.93 -17.78 8.82
N LYS A 164 23.20 -18.87 9.03
CA LYS A 164 21.79 -19.00 8.63
C LYS A 164 20.88 -17.95 9.28
N LYS A 165 21.13 -17.62 10.56
CA LYS A 165 20.30 -16.65 11.29
C LYS A 165 20.50 -15.23 10.71
N LYS A 166 21.76 -14.86 10.47
CA LYS A 166 22.09 -13.58 9.85
C LYS A 166 21.54 -13.49 8.43
N ALA A 167 21.67 -14.55 7.64
CA ALA A 167 21.12 -14.61 6.29
C ALA A 167 19.59 -14.38 6.26
N LYS A 168 18.87 -15.04 7.15
CA LYS A 168 17.41 -14.87 7.29
C LYS A 168 17.06 -13.44 7.71
N ALA A 169 17.75 -12.86 8.67
CA ALA A 169 17.53 -11.49 9.14
C ALA A 169 17.89 -10.42 8.08
N HIS A 170 18.68 -10.80 7.07
CA HIS A 170 19.07 -9.91 5.96
C HIS A 170 17.98 -9.79 4.89
N LEU A 171 17.09 -10.76 4.78
CA LEU A 171 16.01 -10.72 3.81
C LEU A 171 14.98 -9.64 4.14
N ASN A 172 14.67 -8.79 3.17
CA ASN A 172 13.62 -7.78 3.30
C ASN A 172 12.22 -8.42 3.44
N CYS A 173 12.01 -9.57 2.80
CA CYS A 173 10.79 -10.35 2.92
C CYS A 173 11.15 -11.80 3.21
N PRO A 174 11.36 -12.19 4.49
CA PRO A 174 11.55 -13.59 4.85
C PRO A 174 10.27 -14.39 4.67
N GLY A 175 10.40 -15.73 4.65
CA GLY A 175 9.28 -16.64 4.37
C GLY A 175 8.08 -16.46 5.31
N GLU A 176 8.30 -16.08 6.55
CA GLU A 176 7.24 -15.80 7.52
C GLU A 176 6.40 -14.57 7.11
N THR A 177 7.05 -13.49 6.68
CA THR A 177 6.36 -12.30 6.16
C THR A 177 5.56 -12.64 4.92
N ALA A 178 6.16 -13.37 3.97
CA ALA A 178 5.48 -13.83 2.78
C ALA A 178 4.28 -14.75 3.11
N PHE A 179 4.39 -15.59 4.12
CA PHE A 179 3.30 -16.45 4.59
C PHE A 179 2.14 -15.61 5.15
N GLU A 180 2.41 -14.61 5.98
CA GLU A 180 1.39 -13.72 6.53
C GLU A 180 0.64 -12.97 5.43
N THR A 181 1.35 -12.47 4.43
CA THR A 181 0.74 -11.85 3.25
C THR A 181 -0.10 -12.85 2.45
N ALA A 182 0.38 -14.07 2.26
CA ALA A 182 -0.36 -15.13 1.55
C ALA A 182 -1.67 -15.49 2.28
N VAL A 183 -1.65 -15.64 3.60
CA VAL A 183 -2.85 -15.87 4.42
C VAL A 183 -3.85 -14.73 4.24
N THR A 184 -3.38 -13.48 4.31
CA THR A 184 -4.22 -12.30 4.14
C THR A 184 -4.92 -12.30 2.79
N ILE A 185 -4.22 -12.66 1.71
CA ILE A 185 -4.75 -12.67 0.35
C ILE A 185 -5.71 -13.85 0.13
N LEU A 186 -5.34 -15.04 0.55
CA LEU A 186 -6.14 -16.25 0.29
C LEU A 186 -7.49 -16.20 1.01
N ARG A 187 -7.55 -15.55 2.17
CA ARG A 187 -8.80 -15.34 2.92
C ARG A 187 -9.84 -14.53 2.14
N VAL A 188 -9.42 -13.76 1.14
CA VAL A 188 -10.33 -13.02 0.24
C VAL A 188 -11.21 -13.98 -0.55
N ASN A 189 -10.65 -15.06 -1.10
CA ASN A 189 -11.43 -16.04 -1.85
C ASN A 189 -12.50 -16.68 -0.98
N GLU A 190 -12.14 -17.05 0.25
CA GLU A 190 -13.09 -17.59 1.24
C GLU A 190 -14.20 -16.58 1.59
N ALA A 191 -13.86 -15.30 1.71
CA ALA A 191 -14.83 -14.24 2.00
C ALA A 191 -15.82 -14.03 0.84
N ILE A 192 -15.35 -14.11 -0.41
CA ILE A 192 -16.19 -14.04 -1.61
C ILE A 192 -17.17 -15.22 -1.64
N GLU A 193 -16.66 -16.44 -1.45
CA GLU A 193 -17.48 -17.66 -1.44
C GLU A 193 -18.50 -17.65 -0.31
N ALA A 194 -18.07 -17.30 0.89
CA ALA A 194 -18.90 -17.25 2.08
C ALA A 194 -19.93 -16.09 2.07
N ARG A 195 -19.71 -15.05 1.27
CA ARG A 195 -20.52 -13.82 1.20
C ARG A 195 -20.73 -13.15 2.56
N LYS A 196 -19.71 -13.13 3.38
CA LYS A 196 -19.74 -12.56 4.73
C LYS A 196 -18.37 -12.03 5.14
N THR A 197 -18.34 -11.18 6.16
CA THR A 197 -17.11 -10.78 6.82
C THR A 197 -16.50 -11.97 7.55
N LEU A 198 -15.25 -12.28 7.28
CA LEU A 198 -14.45 -13.29 7.97
C LEU A 198 -13.50 -12.61 8.96
N GLN A 199 -13.32 -13.23 10.12
CA GLN A 199 -12.34 -12.81 11.11
C GLN A 199 -11.03 -13.57 10.92
N PHE A 200 -9.92 -12.91 11.18
CA PHE A 200 -8.62 -13.57 11.32
C PHE A 200 -8.38 -13.91 12.78
N ALA A 201 -7.84 -15.08 13.01
CA ALA A 201 -7.32 -15.48 14.32
C ALA A 201 -5.78 -15.48 14.30
N ASP A 202 -5.16 -15.29 15.46
CA ASP A 202 -3.70 -15.37 15.56
C ASP A 202 -3.14 -16.71 15.08
N ALA A 203 -3.95 -17.77 15.17
CA ALA A 203 -3.59 -19.10 14.69
C ALA A 203 -3.45 -19.17 13.16
N ASP A 204 -4.17 -18.35 12.42
CA ASP A 204 -4.11 -18.33 10.95
C ASP A 204 -2.72 -17.88 10.45
N PHE A 205 -1.99 -17.13 11.26
CA PHE A 205 -0.66 -16.58 10.94
C PHE A 205 0.49 -17.35 11.58
N LYS A 206 0.25 -18.57 12.07
CA LYS A 206 1.29 -19.43 12.66
C LYS A 206 1.63 -20.56 11.71
N VAL A 207 2.94 -20.75 11.50
CA VAL A 207 3.52 -21.89 10.76
C VAL A 207 3.78 -23.04 11.71
#